data_872eab782f3de661db0091a2a1ad35cd
#
_entry.id   872eab782f3de661db0091a2a1ad35cd
#
_cell.length_a   1.000
_cell.length_b   1.000
_cell.length_c   1.000
_cell.angle_alpha   90.00
_cell.angle_beta   90.00
_cell.angle_gamma   90.00
#
_symmetry.space_group_name_H-M   'P 1'
#
loop_
_entity.id
_entity.type
_entity.pdbx_description
1 polymer ?
#
loop_
_entity_poly.entity_id
_entity_poly.type
_entity_poly.pdbx_seq_one_letter_code
_entity_poly.pdbx_strand_id
1 'polypeptide(L)'
;MFWDSLRGDIRHTLRLAIKTPVSTALTIVALALGIGATTAIFAVVNGVLLRSLAYRDDAHLVNVWSFNTRENRPHNEMSPANFLDFQKMNTTLDGLEGYFTFVTPKQMATESGTEIANSLQVTANMFNMLGRTAQVGRVFGVNEQEQVAVLSDGYWRRRFGADPNIIGKTLTLSGSAYQVVGVIPPDFVFPYPGMLAPSGFTRITGVDMWLPITFSGPCAAANRMLTPDGQIVRGAHWWGAIGRMKPGVTPERVEADLKTIAARLEQSYPATNKDWSATVVLSI
;
A
#
# COMPACT_ATOMS: atom_id res chain seq x y z
N MET A 1 28.33 16.24 -49.37
CA MET A 1 27.04 16.78 -49.89
C MET A 1 25.98 16.95 -48.79
N PHE A 2 25.53 15.89 -48.06
CA PHE A 2 24.52 16.01 -47.00
C PHE A 2 25.00 16.86 -45.78
N TRP A 3 26.21 16.63 -45.31
CA TRP A 3 26.80 17.35 -44.19
C TRP A 3 27.15 18.84 -44.47
N ASP A 4 27.45 19.17 -45.72
CA ASP A 4 27.75 20.54 -46.12
C ASP A 4 26.48 21.38 -46.22
N SER A 5 25.40 20.79 -46.72
CA SER A 5 24.05 21.37 -46.73
C SER A 5 23.58 21.65 -45.31
N LEU A 6 23.66 20.66 -44.40
CA LEU A 6 23.23 20.78 -43.01
C LEU A 6 23.99 21.90 -42.26
N ARG A 7 25.31 22.02 -42.49
CA ARG A 7 26.12 23.13 -41.93
C ARG A 7 25.71 24.50 -42.47
N GLY A 8 25.38 24.57 -43.77
CA GLY A 8 24.85 25.78 -44.40
C GLY A 8 23.52 26.21 -43.79
N ASP A 9 22.60 25.28 -43.61
CA ASP A 9 21.26 25.52 -43.07
C ASP A 9 21.30 25.94 -41.58
N ILE A 10 22.15 25.32 -40.78
CA ILE A 10 22.37 25.74 -39.39
C ILE A 10 22.91 27.16 -39.30
N ARG A 11 23.90 27.50 -40.15
CA ARG A 11 24.51 28.82 -40.14
C ARG A 11 23.53 29.89 -40.61
N HIS A 12 22.68 29.56 -41.57
CA HIS A 12 21.63 30.47 -42.05
C HIS A 12 20.57 30.70 -40.97
N THR A 13 20.09 29.64 -40.31
CA THR A 13 19.11 29.70 -39.22
C THR A 13 19.64 30.54 -38.04
N LEU A 14 20.89 30.33 -37.63
CA LEU A 14 21.51 31.12 -36.57
C LEU A 14 21.59 32.63 -36.93
N ARG A 15 21.93 32.97 -38.18
CA ARG A 15 21.95 34.38 -38.63
C ARG A 15 20.55 34.99 -38.65
N LEU A 16 19.52 34.22 -39.02
CA LEU A 16 18.13 34.68 -38.99
C LEU A 16 17.67 34.93 -37.57
N ALA A 17 17.99 34.01 -36.67
CA ALA A 17 17.64 34.10 -35.24
C ALA A 17 18.19 35.36 -34.57
N ILE A 18 19.44 35.75 -34.93
CA ILE A 18 20.06 36.98 -34.44
C ILE A 18 19.42 38.24 -35.06
N LYS A 19 18.94 38.16 -36.31
CA LYS A 19 18.30 39.29 -36.99
C LYS A 19 16.86 39.56 -36.52
N THR A 20 16.19 38.57 -35.99
CA THR A 20 14.79 38.68 -35.50
C THR A 20 14.67 38.21 -34.03
N PRO A 21 15.31 38.93 -33.09
CA PRO A 21 15.47 38.42 -31.72
C PRO A 21 14.15 38.23 -30.98
N VAL A 22 13.17 39.10 -31.21
CA VAL A 22 11.89 39.03 -30.52
C VAL A 22 11.07 37.79 -30.95
N SER A 23 10.98 37.54 -32.27
CA SER A 23 10.22 36.36 -32.75
C SER A 23 10.94 35.04 -32.40
N THR A 24 12.27 35.04 -32.42
CA THR A 24 13.09 33.91 -32.00
C THR A 24 12.90 33.62 -30.51
N ALA A 25 12.92 34.64 -29.66
CA ALA A 25 12.67 34.49 -28.24
C ALA A 25 11.24 33.93 -27.96
N LEU A 26 10.23 34.47 -28.62
CA LEU A 26 8.83 33.97 -28.49
C LEU A 26 8.71 32.53 -28.94
N THR A 27 9.35 32.13 -30.03
CA THR A 27 9.34 30.75 -30.51
C THR A 27 10.04 29.82 -29.53
N ILE A 28 11.17 30.20 -28.98
CA ILE A 28 11.90 29.42 -27.97
C ILE A 28 11.05 29.27 -26.72
N VAL A 29 10.41 30.32 -26.22
CA VAL A 29 9.56 30.29 -25.05
C VAL A 29 8.32 29.37 -25.28
N ALA A 30 7.69 29.51 -26.46
CA ALA A 30 6.54 28.65 -26.81
C ALA A 30 6.92 27.17 -26.87
N LEU A 31 8.06 26.84 -27.50
CA LEU A 31 8.59 25.48 -27.56
C LEU A 31 8.98 24.94 -26.16
N ALA A 32 9.67 25.78 -25.38
CA ALA A 32 10.06 25.39 -24.02
C ALA A 32 8.87 25.13 -23.10
N LEU A 33 7.81 25.93 -23.18
CA LEU A 33 6.57 25.72 -22.46
C LEU A 33 5.85 24.46 -22.94
N GLY A 34 5.75 24.23 -24.24
CA GLY A 34 5.10 23.03 -24.81
C GLY A 34 5.84 21.75 -24.42
N ILE A 35 7.15 21.70 -24.60
CA ILE A 35 7.96 20.53 -24.24
C ILE A 35 7.99 20.35 -22.72
N GLY A 36 8.18 21.45 -21.97
CA GLY A 36 8.24 21.43 -20.51
C GLY A 36 6.95 20.93 -19.89
N ALA A 37 5.80 21.43 -20.34
CA ALA A 37 4.49 20.98 -19.86
C ALA A 37 4.24 19.49 -20.19
N THR A 38 4.52 19.08 -21.42
CA THR A 38 4.36 17.68 -21.84
C THR A 38 5.26 16.73 -21.05
N THR A 39 6.53 17.12 -20.85
CA THR A 39 7.49 16.34 -20.08
C THR A 39 7.09 16.26 -18.60
N ALA A 40 6.60 17.35 -18.01
CA ALA A 40 6.13 17.37 -16.64
C ALA A 40 4.91 16.45 -16.45
N ILE A 41 3.93 16.54 -17.36
CA ILE A 41 2.75 15.69 -17.33
C ILE A 41 3.17 14.22 -17.50
N PHE A 42 4.04 13.92 -18.46
CA PHE A 42 4.54 12.56 -18.67
C PHE A 42 5.32 12.03 -17.46
N ALA A 43 6.15 12.85 -16.82
CA ALA A 43 6.88 12.47 -15.62
C ALA A 43 5.94 12.14 -14.46
N VAL A 44 4.87 12.92 -14.27
CA VAL A 44 3.83 12.64 -13.26
C VAL A 44 3.06 11.38 -13.60
N VAL A 45 2.58 11.23 -14.84
CA VAL A 45 1.87 10.04 -15.29
C VAL A 45 2.73 8.78 -15.15
N ASN A 46 3.98 8.84 -15.61
CA ASN A 46 4.91 7.73 -15.50
C ASN A 46 5.26 7.39 -14.04
N GLY A 47 5.45 8.41 -13.20
CA GLY A 47 5.79 8.21 -11.79
C GLY A 47 4.65 7.71 -10.91
N VAL A 48 3.40 8.00 -11.29
CA VAL A 48 2.21 7.69 -10.46
C VAL A 48 1.36 6.56 -11.05
N LEU A 49 1.22 6.49 -12.39
CA LEU A 49 0.31 5.55 -13.05
C LEU A 49 1.00 4.41 -13.80
N LEU A 50 2.23 4.61 -14.31
CA LEU A 50 2.92 3.61 -15.12
C LEU A 50 4.08 2.92 -14.40
N ARG A 51 4.45 3.40 -13.22
CA ARG A 51 5.50 2.74 -12.46
C ARG A 51 4.89 1.47 -11.86
N SER A 52 5.32 0.33 -12.36
CA SER A 52 5.05 -0.97 -11.76
C SER A 52 5.33 -0.91 -10.26
N LEU A 53 4.38 -1.36 -9.46
CA LEU A 53 4.60 -1.50 -8.02
C LEU A 53 5.80 -2.41 -7.82
N ALA A 54 6.69 -2.05 -6.89
CA ALA A 54 7.88 -2.85 -6.61
C ALA A 54 7.51 -4.15 -5.86
N TYR A 55 6.44 -4.83 -6.31
CA TYR A 55 5.97 -6.10 -5.78
C TYR A 55 6.25 -7.22 -6.77
N ARG A 56 6.43 -8.42 -6.25
CA ARG A 56 6.57 -9.59 -7.11
C ARG A 56 5.25 -9.83 -7.85
N ASP A 57 5.32 -9.88 -9.19
CA ASP A 57 4.18 -10.24 -10.04
C ASP A 57 2.91 -9.42 -9.70
N ASP A 58 3.05 -8.10 -9.74
CA ASP A 58 2.03 -7.14 -9.35
C ASP A 58 0.75 -7.22 -10.21
N ALA A 59 0.87 -7.65 -11.47
CA ALA A 59 -0.26 -7.90 -12.36
C ALA A 59 -1.25 -8.96 -11.83
N HIS A 60 -0.82 -9.82 -10.90
CA HIS A 60 -1.67 -10.83 -10.26
C HIS A 60 -2.17 -10.40 -8.86
N LEU A 61 -1.94 -9.16 -8.48
CA LEU A 61 -2.44 -8.63 -7.22
C LEU A 61 -3.80 -7.97 -7.40
N VAL A 62 -4.70 -8.24 -6.46
CA VAL A 62 -6.05 -7.67 -6.43
C VAL A 62 -6.35 -7.09 -5.05
N ASN A 63 -7.00 -5.93 -5.05
CA ASN A 63 -7.64 -5.41 -3.84
C ASN A 63 -9.00 -6.05 -3.68
N VAL A 64 -9.28 -6.55 -2.50
CA VAL A 64 -10.56 -7.16 -2.13
C VAL A 64 -11.31 -6.21 -1.21
N TRP A 65 -12.52 -5.84 -1.61
CA TRP A 65 -13.38 -4.92 -0.89
C TRP A 65 -14.70 -5.58 -0.49
N SER A 66 -15.30 -5.13 0.58
CA SER A 66 -16.71 -5.40 0.83
C SER A 66 -17.57 -4.50 -0.05
N PHE A 67 -18.68 -5.04 -0.54
CA PHE A 67 -19.67 -4.34 -1.34
C PHE A 67 -21.00 -4.29 -0.59
N ASN A 68 -21.44 -3.09 -0.17
CA ASN A 68 -22.78 -2.92 0.37
C ASN A 68 -23.77 -2.77 -0.79
N THR A 69 -24.54 -3.82 -1.03
CA THR A 69 -25.49 -3.90 -2.16
C THR A 69 -26.69 -2.96 -1.99
N ARG A 70 -27.12 -2.73 -0.75
CA ARG A 70 -28.25 -1.84 -0.44
C ARG A 70 -27.91 -0.37 -0.69
N GLU A 71 -26.69 0.03 -0.32
CA GLU A 71 -26.21 1.41 -0.48
C GLU A 71 -25.52 1.63 -1.84
N ASN A 72 -25.38 0.59 -2.64
CA ASN A 72 -24.61 0.57 -3.89
C ASN A 72 -23.18 1.14 -3.72
N ARG A 73 -22.51 0.73 -2.63
CA ARG A 73 -21.14 1.15 -2.30
C ARG A 73 -20.18 0.00 -2.55
N PRO A 74 -19.47 -0.01 -3.69
CA PRO A 74 -18.68 -1.16 -4.13
C PRO A 74 -17.33 -1.31 -3.41
N HIS A 75 -16.82 -0.27 -2.78
CA HIS A 75 -15.50 -0.29 -2.15
C HIS A 75 -15.62 0.13 -0.69
N ASN A 76 -15.93 -0.83 0.16
CA ASN A 76 -15.90 -0.62 1.61
C ASN A 76 -14.84 -1.50 2.23
N GLU A 77 -14.36 -1.07 3.38
CA GLU A 77 -13.58 -1.92 4.25
C GLU A 77 -14.40 -3.16 4.63
N MET A 78 -13.73 -4.23 5.01
CA MET A 78 -14.38 -5.43 5.54
C MET A 78 -14.20 -5.55 7.05
N SER A 79 -14.95 -6.44 7.66
CA SER A 79 -14.72 -6.79 9.05
C SER A 79 -13.57 -7.79 9.18
N PRO A 80 -12.85 -7.80 10.31
CA PRO A 80 -11.81 -8.80 10.57
C PRO A 80 -12.30 -10.25 10.46
N ALA A 81 -13.50 -10.54 10.93
CA ALA A 81 -14.06 -11.90 10.84
C ALA A 81 -14.36 -12.30 9.39
N ASN A 82 -14.93 -11.40 8.57
CA ASN A 82 -15.18 -11.68 7.15
C ASN A 82 -13.87 -11.87 6.39
N PHE A 83 -12.84 -11.09 6.71
CA PHE A 83 -11.50 -11.28 6.15
C PHE A 83 -10.97 -12.69 6.39
N LEU A 84 -11.05 -13.19 7.63
CA LEU A 84 -10.60 -14.53 7.97
C LEU A 84 -11.42 -15.62 7.26
N ASP A 85 -12.73 -15.42 7.13
CA ASP A 85 -13.58 -16.36 6.39
C ASP A 85 -13.21 -16.35 4.89
N PHE A 86 -13.00 -15.19 4.28
CA PHE A 86 -12.52 -15.11 2.91
C PHE A 86 -11.14 -15.76 2.75
N GLN A 87 -10.20 -15.49 3.66
CA GLN A 87 -8.87 -16.11 3.65
C GLN A 87 -8.94 -17.63 3.70
N LYS A 88 -9.81 -18.18 4.55
CA LYS A 88 -9.97 -19.62 4.77
C LYS A 88 -10.73 -20.32 3.64
N MET A 89 -11.75 -19.67 3.08
CA MET A 89 -12.73 -20.33 2.21
C MET A 89 -12.49 -20.10 0.73
N ASN A 90 -11.70 -19.06 0.34
CA ASN A 90 -11.44 -18.80 -1.07
C ASN A 90 -10.64 -19.94 -1.73
N THR A 91 -10.89 -20.14 -3.02
CA THR A 91 -10.24 -21.18 -3.82
C THR A 91 -9.41 -20.62 -4.96
N THR A 92 -9.48 -19.31 -5.20
CA THR A 92 -8.95 -18.61 -6.36
C THR A 92 -7.69 -17.80 -6.08
N LEU A 93 -7.35 -17.58 -4.81
CA LEU A 93 -6.17 -16.84 -4.37
C LEU A 93 -5.11 -17.80 -3.81
N ASP A 94 -3.84 -17.51 -4.08
CA ASP A 94 -2.68 -18.17 -3.44
C ASP A 94 -2.40 -17.58 -2.06
N GLY A 95 -2.87 -16.35 -1.80
CA GLY A 95 -2.75 -15.67 -0.53
C GLY A 95 -3.72 -14.50 -0.48
N LEU A 96 -4.23 -14.23 0.71
CA LEU A 96 -5.05 -13.06 1.03
C LEU A 96 -4.53 -12.49 2.34
N GLU A 97 -4.01 -11.25 2.29
CA GLU A 97 -3.42 -10.58 3.42
C GLU A 97 -4.17 -9.30 3.74
N GLY A 98 -4.26 -9.01 5.03
CA GLY A 98 -5.04 -7.90 5.52
C GLY A 98 -4.19 -6.79 6.14
N TYR A 99 -4.75 -5.60 6.18
CA TYR A 99 -4.13 -4.44 6.78
C TYR A 99 -5.17 -3.49 7.36
N PHE A 100 -4.78 -2.70 8.34
CA PHE A 100 -5.61 -1.56 8.76
C PHE A 100 -5.67 -0.51 7.66
N THR A 101 -6.87 0.02 7.40
CA THR A 101 -7.06 1.08 6.40
C THR A 101 -6.64 2.46 6.88
N PHE A 102 -6.06 2.56 8.06
CA PHE A 102 -5.55 3.80 8.64
C PHE A 102 -4.22 3.60 9.37
N VAL A 103 -3.39 4.61 9.32
CA VAL A 103 -2.15 4.68 10.09
C VAL A 103 -2.47 4.97 11.55
N THR A 104 -1.87 4.21 12.43
CA THR A 104 -2.00 4.41 13.87
C THR A 104 -0.77 5.13 14.41
N PRO A 105 -0.91 6.40 14.86
CA PRO A 105 0.19 7.10 15.54
C PRO A 105 0.50 6.39 16.85
N LYS A 106 1.77 6.09 17.08
CA LYS A 106 2.28 5.50 18.32
C LYS A 106 3.21 6.50 19.00
N GLN A 107 3.02 6.69 20.30
CA GLN A 107 3.97 7.44 21.11
C GLN A 107 5.21 6.59 21.34
N MET A 108 6.36 7.05 20.86
CA MET A 108 7.64 6.39 21.08
C MET A 108 8.43 7.15 22.13
N ALA A 109 8.80 6.48 23.22
CA ALA A 109 9.68 7.04 24.23
C ALA A 109 11.10 7.20 23.67
N THR A 110 11.71 8.37 23.88
CA THR A 110 13.08 8.70 23.48
C THR A 110 13.83 9.32 24.65
N GLU A 111 15.14 9.40 24.56
CA GLU A 111 15.97 10.07 25.60
C GLU A 111 15.60 11.55 25.78
N SER A 112 15.15 12.21 24.72
CA SER A 112 14.77 13.63 24.72
C SER A 112 13.27 13.89 24.95
N GLY A 113 12.46 12.85 25.21
CA GLY A 113 11.02 12.97 25.43
C GLY A 113 10.20 11.95 24.65
N THR A 114 9.08 12.39 24.08
CA THR A 114 8.17 11.53 23.31
C THR A 114 8.09 12.01 21.86
N GLU A 115 8.20 11.08 20.94
CA GLU A 115 8.01 11.29 19.50
C GLU A 115 6.79 10.49 19.00
N ILE A 116 6.14 10.96 17.94
CA ILE A 116 5.08 10.21 17.26
C ILE A 116 5.68 9.46 16.09
N ALA A 117 5.49 8.14 16.08
CA ALA A 117 5.84 7.26 14.98
C ALA A 117 4.56 6.68 14.35
N ASN A 118 4.44 6.78 13.04
CA ASN A 118 3.29 6.31 12.29
C ASN A 118 3.41 4.83 11.99
N SER A 119 2.57 4.01 12.60
CA SER A 119 2.56 2.56 12.38
C SER A 119 1.40 2.12 11.52
N LEU A 120 1.64 1.16 10.64
CA LEU A 120 0.61 0.41 9.93
C LEU A 120 0.61 -1.05 10.40
N GLN A 121 -0.56 -1.54 10.75
CA GLN A 121 -0.72 -2.93 11.14
C GLN A 121 -1.10 -3.77 9.93
N VAL A 122 -0.38 -4.88 9.72
CA VAL A 122 -0.57 -5.80 8.61
C VAL A 122 -0.51 -7.24 9.10
N THR A 123 -1.15 -8.16 8.38
CA THR A 123 -0.99 -9.59 8.66
C THR A 123 0.46 -10.04 8.44
N ALA A 124 0.90 -11.03 9.20
CA ALA A 124 2.30 -11.43 9.27
C ALA A 124 2.91 -11.84 7.92
N ASN A 125 2.12 -12.43 7.03
CA ASN A 125 2.61 -12.90 5.73
C ASN A 125 2.60 -11.84 4.61
N MET A 126 2.20 -10.60 4.90
CA MET A 126 2.07 -9.51 3.92
C MET A 126 3.33 -9.32 3.07
N PHE A 127 4.49 -9.18 3.69
CA PHE A 127 5.74 -8.96 2.96
C PHE A 127 6.12 -10.14 2.05
N ASN A 128 5.93 -11.37 2.54
CA ASN A 128 6.22 -12.57 1.75
C ASN A 128 5.26 -12.69 0.56
N MET A 129 3.98 -12.42 0.76
CA MET A 129 3.00 -12.40 -0.33
C MET A 129 3.34 -11.33 -1.38
N LEU A 130 3.77 -10.14 -0.97
CA LEU A 130 4.22 -9.09 -1.87
C LEU A 130 5.61 -9.36 -2.48
N GLY A 131 6.30 -10.43 -2.04
CA GLY A 131 7.62 -10.81 -2.52
C GLY A 131 8.72 -9.83 -2.10
N ARG A 132 8.58 -9.21 -0.92
CA ARG A 132 9.53 -8.21 -0.41
C ARG A 132 10.35 -8.77 0.74
N THR A 133 11.63 -8.48 0.68
CA THR A 133 12.61 -8.80 1.72
C THR A 133 13.11 -7.52 2.36
N ALA A 134 13.62 -7.62 3.58
CA ALA A 134 14.29 -6.50 4.24
C ALA A 134 15.66 -6.23 3.58
N GLN A 135 16.08 -4.95 3.55
CA GLN A 135 17.45 -4.58 3.17
C GLN A 135 18.44 -4.82 4.33
N VAL A 136 17.93 -4.76 5.57
CA VAL A 136 18.69 -5.06 6.79
C VAL A 136 17.80 -5.92 7.68
N GLY A 137 18.32 -7.01 8.22
CA GLY A 137 17.55 -7.94 9.05
C GLY A 137 16.57 -8.80 8.26
N ARG A 138 15.36 -8.99 8.78
CA ARG A 138 14.31 -9.82 8.19
C ARG A 138 12.96 -9.10 8.17
N VAL A 139 12.02 -9.56 7.36
CA VAL A 139 10.60 -9.23 7.47
C VAL A 139 9.92 -10.14 8.50
N PHE A 140 8.62 -9.99 8.70
CA PHE A 140 7.85 -10.88 9.58
C PHE A 140 7.92 -12.33 9.11
N GLY A 141 7.96 -13.26 10.06
CA GLY A 141 7.71 -14.67 9.79
C GLY A 141 6.24 -14.91 9.47
N VAL A 142 5.93 -15.96 8.72
CA VAL A 142 4.55 -16.28 8.28
C VAL A 142 3.58 -16.40 9.46
N ASN A 143 4.05 -16.87 10.60
CA ASN A 143 3.27 -17.02 11.84
C ASN A 143 3.87 -16.15 12.96
N GLU A 144 4.27 -14.93 12.66
CA GLU A 144 4.84 -14.01 13.65
C GLU A 144 3.86 -13.77 14.79
N GLN A 145 4.23 -14.15 16.00
CA GLN A 145 3.43 -13.98 17.21
C GLN A 145 4.02 -12.92 18.15
N GLU A 146 5.25 -12.50 17.89
CA GLU A 146 5.97 -11.59 18.76
C GLU A 146 5.68 -10.12 18.42
N GLN A 147 5.89 -9.26 19.40
CA GLN A 147 5.83 -7.81 19.21
C GLN A 147 7.09 -7.34 18.50
N VAL A 148 7.08 -7.38 17.19
CA VAL A 148 8.19 -6.97 16.34
C VAL A 148 7.81 -5.80 15.45
N ALA A 149 8.80 -5.07 14.95
CA ALA A 149 8.62 -3.96 14.04
C ALA A 149 9.56 -4.09 12.83
N VAL A 150 9.03 -3.79 11.64
CA VAL A 150 9.82 -3.58 10.42
C VAL A 150 9.76 -2.09 10.11
N LEU A 151 10.91 -1.43 10.05
CA LEU A 151 11.01 0.02 9.81
C LEU A 151 11.01 0.34 8.32
N SER A 152 10.49 1.50 7.94
CA SER A 152 10.74 2.08 6.62
C SER A 152 12.18 2.62 6.54
N ASP A 153 12.78 2.58 5.34
CA ASP A 153 14.12 3.16 5.11
C ASP A 153 14.16 4.65 5.50
N GLY A 154 13.11 5.41 5.14
CA GLY A 154 13.02 6.82 5.45
C GLY A 154 13.02 7.11 6.96
N TYR A 155 12.29 6.32 7.74
CA TYR A 155 12.26 6.46 9.20
C TYR A 155 13.58 6.05 9.83
N TRP A 156 14.15 4.92 9.41
CA TRP A 156 15.45 4.44 9.88
C TRP A 156 16.56 5.47 9.65
N ARG A 157 16.62 6.09 8.47
CA ARG A 157 17.59 7.16 8.19
C ARG A 157 17.34 8.42 9.01
N ARG A 158 16.10 8.88 9.02
CA ARG A 158 15.73 10.15 9.68
C ARG A 158 15.90 10.06 11.18
N ARG A 159 15.50 8.94 11.79
CA ARG A 159 15.46 8.82 13.26
C ARG A 159 16.67 8.15 13.86
N PHE A 160 17.24 7.18 13.17
CA PHE A 160 18.34 6.35 13.68
C PHE A 160 19.64 6.53 12.90
N GLY A 161 19.75 7.54 12.04
CA GLY A 161 20.98 7.83 11.28
C GLY A 161 21.46 6.68 10.39
N ALA A 162 20.55 5.79 9.96
CA ALA A 162 20.89 4.57 9.24
C ALA A 162 21.84 3.63 10.01
N ASP A 163 21.76 3.59 11.35
CA ASP A 163 22.57 2.70 12.19
C ASP A 163 22.24 1.23 11.87
N PRO A 164 23.21 0.44 11.38
CA PRO A 164 22.99 -0.98 11.07
C PRO A 164 22.71 -1.83 12.31
N ASN A 165 23.11 -1.36 13.49
CA ASN A 165 22.86 -2.02 14.76
C ASN A 165 21.45 -1.79 15.31
N ILE A 166 20.54 -1.27 14.50
CA ILE A 166 19.13 -1.08 14.87
C ILE A 166 18.40 -2.42 15.08
N ILE A 167 18.85 -3.49 14.39
CA ILE A 167 18.24 -4.81 14.51
C ILE A 167 18.45 -5.37 15.91
N GLY A 168 17.37 -5.87 16.50
CA GLY A 168 17.34 -6.37 17.88
C GLY A 168 17.08 -5.30 18.94
N LYS A 169 17.17 -4.00 18.59
CA LYS A 169 16.81 -2.93 19.54
C LYS A 169 15.31 -2.95 19.83
N THR A 170 14.94 -2.61 21.05
CA THR A 170 13.56 -2.52 21.50
C THR A 170 13.09 -1.07 21.45
N LEU A 171 11.94 -0.84 20.80
CA LEU A 171 11.24 0.44 20.80
C LEU A 171 10.02 0.33 21.72
N THR A 172 9.83 1.29 22.62
CA THR A 172 8.61 1.36 23.43
C THR A 172 7.59 2.22 22.70
N LEU A 173 6.55 1.58 22.18
CA LEU A 173 5.50 2.20 21.38
C LEU A 173 4.19 2.20 22.17
N SER A 174 3.72 3.37 22.59
CA SER A 174 2.51 3.53 23.43
C SER A 174 2.47 2.58 24.61
N GLY A 175 3.63 2.43 25.31
CA GLY A 175 3.78 1.58 26.49
C GLY A 175 4.06 0.10 26.21
N SER A 176 4.05 -0.34 24.96
CA SER A 176 4.38 -1.73 24.57
C SER A 176 5.76 -1.81 23.92
N ALA A 177 6.52 -2.86 24.25
CA ALA A 177 7.86 -3.09 23.73
C ALA A 177 7.78 -3.83 22.38
N TYR A 178 8.44 -3.30 21.36
CA TYR A 178 8.56 -3.92 20.03
C TYR A 178 10.02 -4.06 19.65
N GLN A 179 10.43 -5.26 19.27
CA GLN A 179 11.79 -5.49 18.78
C GLN A 179 11.88 -5.15 17.29
N VAL A 180 12.85 -4.34 16.91
CA VAL A 180 13.14 -4.08 15.48
C VAL A 180 13.78 -5.33 14.87
N VAL A 181 13.12 -5.92 13.86
CA VAL A 181 13.62 -7.13 13.18
C VAL A 181 14.11 -6.86 11.77
N GLY A 182 13.73 -5.73 11.18
CA GLY A 182 14.17 -5.40 9.83
C GLY A 182 13.91 -3.96 9.41
N VAL A 183 14.54 -3.60 8.30
CA VAL A 183 14.32 -2.35 7.57
C VAL A 183 13.98 -2.70 6.14
N ILE A 184 12.88 -2.17 5.63
CA ILE A 184 12.42 -2.41 4.26
C ILE A 184 13.10 -1.45 3.28
N PRO A 185 13.40 -1.84 2.02
CA PRO A 185 14.01 -0.95 1.03
C PRO A 185 13.17 0.30 0.71
N PRO A 186 13.81 1.41 0.28
CA PRO A 186 13.13 2.70 0.06
C PRO A 186 12.13 2.69 -1.12
N ASP A 187 12.20 1.73 -2.01
CA ASP A 187 11.26 1.52 -3.11
C ASP A 187 9.95 0.85 -2.70
N PHE A 188 9.86 0.36 -1.46
CA PHE A 188 8.64 -0.25 -0.94
C PHE A 188 7.65 0.81 -0.47
N VAL A 189 6.53 0.89 -1.15
CA VAL A 189 5.41 1.78 -0.80
C VAL A 189 4.18 0.93 -0.54
N PHE A 190 3.78 0.79 0.71
CA PHE A 190 2.57 0.08 1.09
C PHE A 190 1.86 0.77 2.26
N PRO A 191 0.58 1.04 2.17
CA PRO A 191 -0.27 0.91 0.99
C PRO A 191 0.11 1.96 -0.07
N TYR A 192 -0.08 1.61 -1.34
CA TYR A 192 0.11 2.60 -2.41
C TYR A 192 -1.14 3.50 -2.56
N PRO A 193 -1.03 4.68 -3.19
CA PRO A 193 -2.12 5.67 -3.22
C PRO A 193 -3.46 5.17 -3.77
N GLY A 194 -3.48 4.17 -4.65
CA GLY A 194 -4.69 3.58 -5.21
C GLY A 194 -5.39 2.55 -4.31
N MET A 195 -4.76 2.10 -3.22
CA MET A 195 -5.36 1.14 -2.27
C MET A 195 -6.27 1.78 -1.24
N LEU A 196 -6.38 3.10 -1.23
CA LEU A 196 -7.09 3.81 -0.19
C LEU A 196 -8.60 3.63 -0.34
N ALA A 197 -9.25 3.22 0.74
CA ALA A 197 -10.69 3.06 0.77
C ALA A 197 -11.42 4.38 0.46
N PRO A 198 -12.57 4.33 -0.25
CA PRO A 198 -13.35 5.52 -0.59
C PRO A 198 -13.97 6.23 0.63
N SER A 199 -13.93 5.61 1.80
CA SER A 199 -14.50 6.14 3.05
C SER A 199 -13.88 7.47 3.52
N GLY A 200 -12.86 7.98 2.84
CA GLY A 200 -12.24 9.27 3.16
C GLY A 200 -11.43 9.31 4.47
N PHE A 201 -11.39 8.20 5.20
CA PHE A 201 -10.63 8.10 6.45
C PHE A 201 -9.13 7.87 6.25
N THR A 202 -8.68 7.71 5.02
CA THR A 202 -7.34 7.19 4.76
C THR A 202 -6.44 8.22 4.10
N ARG A 203 -5.95 9.18 4.87
CA ARG A 203 -4.66 9.78 4.55
C ARG A 203 -3.56 8.93 5.20
N ILE A 204 -3.17 7.84 4.56
CA ILE A 204 -1.93 7.15 4.91
C ILE A 204 -0.78 7.99 4.34
N THR A 205 -0.34 8.97 5.10
CA THR A 205 0.84 9.76 4.77
C THR A 205 1.99 9.27 5.63
N GLY A 206 2.97 8.64 5.01
CA GLY A 206 4.23 8.29 5.65
C GLY A 206 4.11 7.20 6.71
N VAL A 207 4.19 5.94 6.30
CA VAL A 207 4.36 4.82 7.23
C VAL A 207 5.81 4.80 7.69
N ASP A 208 6.03 4.94 9.00
CA ASP A 208 7.34 4.85 9.61
C ASP A 208 7.73 3.40 9.91
N MET A 209 6.71 2.58 10.25
CA MET A 209 6.92 1.17 10.53
C MET A 209 5.68 0.32 10.30
N TRP A 210 5.90 -0.96 10.06
CA TRP A 210 4.86 -1.99 10.02
C TRP A 210 4.94 -2.85 11.27
N LEU A 211 3.77 -3.19 11.81
CA LEU A 211 3.62 -4.05 12.98
C LEU A 211 2.74 -5.24 12.60
N PRO A 212 3.08 -6.47 13.01
CA PRO A 212 2.25 -7.62 12.74
C PRO A 212 0.96 -7.55 13.56
N ILE A 213 -0.13 -8.01 12.97
CA ILE A 213 -1.40 -8.15 13.65
C ILE A 213 -1.71 -9.62 13.90
N THR A 214 -2.25 -9.89 15.06
CA THR A 214 -2.73 -11.22 15.44
C THR A 214 -4.23 -11.16 15.71
N PHE A 215 -4.91 -12.29 15.47
CA PHE A 215 -6.34 -12.46 15.74
C PHE A 215 -6.61 -13.22 17.03
N SER A 216 -5.61 -13.42 17.85
CA SER A 216 -5.69 -14.09 19.15
C SER A 216 -4.77 -13.44 20.17
N GLY A 217 -5.03 -13.71 21.44
CA GLY A 217 -4.20 -13.24 22.52
C GLY A 217 -4.30 -11.74 22.85
N PRO A 218 -3.39 -11.23 23.68
CA PRO A 218 -3.43 -9.83 24.16
C PRO A 218 -3.34 -8.78 23.05
N CYS A 219 -2.60 -9.07 21.97
CA CYS A 219 -2.48 -8.14 20.85
C CYS A 219 -3.81 -7.98 20.09
N ALA A 220 -4.59 -9.04 19.93
CA ALA A 220 -5.91 -8.97 19.30
C ALA A 220 -6.87 -8.09 20.12
N ALA A 221 -6.89 -8.25 21.45
CA ALA A 221 -7.69 -7.43 22.33
C ALA A 221 -7.26 -5.94 22.30
N ALA A 222 -5.95 -5.68 22.36
CA ALA A 222 -5.40 -4.32 22.30
C ALA A 222 -5.74 -3.60 20.98
N ASN A 223 -5.89 -4.34 19.89
CA ASN A 223 -6.22 -3.80 18.57
C ASN A 223 -7.73 -3.81 18.27
N ARG A 224 -8.58 -4.09 19.27
CA ARG A 224 -10.04 -4.18 19.13
C ARG A 224 -10.49 -5.21 18.09
N MET A 225 -9.72 -6.28 17.91
CA MET A 225 -10.10 -7.40 17.03
C MET A 225 -11.14 -8.30 17.64
N LEU A 226 -11.26 -8.26 18.97
CA LEU A 226 -12.18 -9.08 19.73
C LEU A 226 -13.33 -8.24 20.29
N THR A 227 -14.50 -8.85 20.31
CA THR A 227 -15.66 -8.39 21.08
C THR A 227 -15.42 -8.64 22.57
N PRO A 228 -16.22 -8.06 23.50
CA PRO A 228 -16.08 -8.30 24.92
C PRO A 228 -16.19 -9.77 25.34
N ASP A 229 -16.90 -10.60 24.57
CA ASP A 229 -17.03 -12.04 24.75
C ASP A 229 -15.92 -12.87 24.04
N GLY A 230 -14.90 -12.19 23.52
CA GLY A 230 -13.72 -12.84 22.92
C GLY A 230 -13.89 -13.33 21.49
N GLN A 231 -15.00 -13.00 20.82
CA GLN A 231 -15.20 -13.32 19.40
C GLN A 231 -14.49 -12.29 18.50
N ILE A 232 -14.07 -12.71 17.31
CA ILE A 232 -13.51 -11.78 16.31
C ILE A 232 -14.62 -10.89 15.76
N VAL A 233 -14.36 -9.58 15.72
CA VAL A 233 -15.34 -8.56 15.33
C VAL A 233 -15.83 -8.79 13.90
N ARG A 234 -17.16 -8.88 13.73
CA ARG A 234 -17.83 -9.07 12.43
C ARG A 234 -18.66 -7.87 11.98
N GLY A 235 -19.21 -7.10 12.90
CA GLY A 235 -20.14 -6.01 12.60
C GLY A 235 -19.48 -4.65 12.33
N ALA A 236 -18.17 -4.54 12.45
CA ALA A 236 -17.45 -3.27 12.24
C ALA A 236 -16.38 -3.43 11.16
N HIS A 237 -16.27 -2.44 10.28
CA HIS A 237 -15.53 -2.47 9.03
C HIS A 237 -14.41 -1.43 9.04
N TRP A 238 -13.15 -1.88 9.06
CA TRP A 238 -11.94 -1.04 9.00
C TRP A 238 -10.74 -1.79 8.40
N TRP A 239 -11.01 -2.92 7.74
CA TRP A 239 -10.00 -3.85 7.28
C TRP A 239 -9.88 -3.83 5.77
N GLY A 240 -8.71 -3.54 5.25
CA GLY A 240 -8.39 -3.69 3.84
C GLY A 240 -7.77 -5.06 3.57
N ALA A 241 -7.94 -5.57 2.38
CA ALA A 241 -7.31 -6.82 1.98
C ALA A 241 -6.74 -6.75 0.57
N ILE A 242 -5.59 -7.40 0.40
CA ILE A 242 -4.93 -7.59 -0.88
C ILE A 242 -4.70 -9.09 -1.08
N GLY A 243 -5.03 -9.59 -2.26
CA GLY A 243 -4.87 -11.00 -2.61
C GLY A 243 -3.95 -11.19 -3.80
N ARG A 244 -3.33 -12.36 -3.86
CA ARG A 244 -2.60 -12.83 -5.04
C ARG A 244 -3.41 -13.89 -5.75
N MET A 245 -3.77 -13.65 -7.00
CA MET A 245 -4.48 -14.61 -7.84
C MET A 245 -3.61 -15.83 -8.14
N LYS A 246 -4.23 -17.01 -8.17
CA LYS A 246 -3.59 -18.22 -8.68
C LYS A 246 -3.30 -18.08 -10.18
N PRO A 247 -2.28 -18.78 -10.70
CA PRO A 247 -1.99 -18.79 -12.13
C PRO A 247 -3.22 -19.14 -12.99
N GLY A 248 -3.50 -18.31 -14.00
CA GLY A 248 -4.63 -18.50 -14.91
C GLY A 248 -6.01 -18.13 -14.36
N VAL A 249 -6.08 -17.58 -13.15
CA VAL A 249 -7.32 -17.05 -12.58
C VAL A 249 -7.47 -15.58 -12.94
N THR A 250 -8.68 -15.16 -13.33
CA THR A 250 -9.01 -13.76 -13.65
C THR A 250 -9.66 -13.05 -12.47
N PRO A 251 -9.62 -11.71 -12.41
CA PRO A 251 -10.29 -10.95 -11.35
C PRO A 251 -11.76 -11.26 -11.21
N GLU A 252 -12.48 -11.47 -12.33
CA GLU A 252 -13.91 -11.82 -12.33
C GLU A 252 -14.16 -13.19 -11.69
N ARG A 253 -13.22 -14.13 -11.87
CA ARG A 253 -13.30 -15.44 -11.23
C ARG A 253 -13.09 -15.35 -9.73
N VAL A 254 -12.14 -14.51 -9.28
CA VAL A 254 -11.94 -14.21 -7.85
C VAL A 254 -13.20 -13.58 -7.26
N GLU A 255 -13.74 -12.57 -7.93
CA GLU A 255 -14.95 -11.89 -7.46
C GLU A 255 -16.14 -12.83 -7.32
N ALA A 256 -16.35 -13.74 -8.29
CA ALA A 256 -17.42 -14.74 -8.23
C ALA A 256 -17.25 -15.73 -7.06
N ASP A 257 -16.01 -16.16 -6.78
CA ASP A 257 -15.69 -17.01 -5.64
C ASP A 257 -16.00 -16.30 -4.31
N LEU A 258 -15.51 -15.05 -4.15
CA LEU A 258 -15.73 -14.26 -2.95
C LEU A 258 -17.21 -13.88 -2.75
N LYS A 259 -17.96 -13.59 -3.81
CA LYS A 259 -19.42 -13.38 -3.75
C LYS A 259 -20.15 -14.61 -3.25
N THR A 260 -19.72 -15.79 -3.68
CA THR A 260 -20.29 -17.07 -3.19
C THR A 260 -20.05 -17.24 -1.69
N ILE A 261 -18.85 -16.89 -1.22
CA ILE A 261 -18.54 -16.93 0.21
C ILE A 261 -19.38 -15.88 0.96
N ALA A 262 -19.47 -14.65 0.46
CA ALA A 262 -20.27 -13.59 1.08
C ALA A 262 -21.75 -13.98 1.24
N ALA A 263 -22.33 -14.62 0.24
CA ALA A 263 -23.71 -15.12 0.32
C ALA A 263 -23.90 -16.21 1.42
N ARG A 264 -22.90 -17.08 1.61
CA ARG A 264 -22.91 -18.04 2.72
C ARG A 264 -22.80 -17.36 4.09
N LEU A 265 -21.95 -16.31 4.17
CA LEU A 265 -21.79 -15.52 5.39
C LEU A 265 -23.07 -14.74 5.72
N GLU A 266 -23.79 -14.21 4.74
CA GLU A 266 -25.08 -13.57 4.93
C GLU A 266 -26.10 -14.54 5.52
N GLN A 267 -26.16 -15.78 5.02
CA GLN A 267 -27.04 -16.84 5.57
C GLN A 267 -26.64 -17.22 7.00
N SER A 268 -25.36 -17.34 7.29
CA SER A 268 -24.85 -17.77 8.59
C SER A 268 -24.90 -16.66 9.65
N TYR A 269 -24.75 -15.40 9.23
CA TYR A 269 -24.61 -14.23 10.10
C TYR A 269 -25.51 -13.06 9.63
N PRO A 270 -26.83 -13.24 9.50
CA PRO A 270 -27.72 -12.23 8.89
C PRO A 270 -27.73 -10.91 9.64
N ALA A 271 -27.46 -10.91 10.95
CA ALA A 271 -27.43 -9.69 11.76
C ALA A 271 -26.29 -8.73 11.38
N THR A 272 -25.18 -9.24 10.83
CA THR A 272 -23.98 -8.45 10.50
C THR A 272 -23.62 -8.46 9.02
N ASN A 273 -24.10 -9.47 8.27
CA ASN A 273 -23.69 -9.68 6.88
C ASN A 273 -24.82 -9.48 5.87
N LYS A 274 -26.02 -9.07 6.30
CA LYS A 274 -27.12 -8.77 5.39
C LYS A 274 -26.74 -7.62 4.45
N ASP A 275 -27.03 -7.80 3.16
CA ASP A 275 -26.70 -6.85 2.09
C ASP A 275 -25.20 -6.62 1.85
N TRP A 276 -24.32 -7.48 2.40
CA TRP A 276 -22.88 -7.44 2.15
C TRP A 276 -22.45 -8.50 1.15
N SER A 277 -21.68 -8.07 0.18
CA SER A 277 -21.08 -8.87 -0.88
C SER A 277 -19.57 -8.55 -0.96
N ALA A 278 -18.89 -8.97 -2.02
CA ALA A 278 -17.51 -8.67 -2.29
C ALA A 278 -17.33 -8.09 -3.69
N THR A 279 -16.32 -7.27 -3.87
CA THR A 279 -15.82 -6.82 -5.17
C THR A 279 -14.30 -6.85 -5.21
N VAL A 280 -13.75 -6.94 -6.41
CA VAL A 280 -12.33 -7.10 -6.65
C VAL A 280 -11.86 -6.10 -7.69
N VAL A 281 -10.73 -5.45 -7.43
CA VAL A 281 -10.10 -4.51 -8.36
C VAL A 281 -8.63 -4.87 -8.50
N LEU A 282 -8.10 -4.88 -9.72
CA LEU A 282 -6.66 -5.02 -9.93
C LEU A 282 -5.89 -3.95 -9.15
N SER A 283 -4.75 -4.33 -8.61
CA SER A 283 -3.95 -3.44 -7.76
C SER A 283 -3.13 -2.40 -8.53
N ILE A 284 -3.28 -2.35 -9.84
CA ILE A 284 -2.58 -1.43 -10.76
C ILE A 284 -3.56 -0.40 -11.29
#